data_c687756364825f501a5fdcd6c6235672
#
_entry.id   c687756364825f501a5fdcd6c6235672
#
_cell.length_a   1.000
_cell.length_b   1.000
_cell.length_c   1.000
_cell.angle_alpha   90.00
_cell.angle_beta   90.00
_cell.angle_gamma   90.00
#
_symmetry.space_group_name_H-M   'P 1'
#
loop_
_entity.id
_entity.type
_entity.pdbx_description
1 polymer ?
#
loop_
_entity_poly.entity_id
_entity_poly.type
_entity_poly.pdbx_seq_one_letter_code
_entity_poly.pdbx_strand_id
1 'polypeptide(L)' 'AAGQLDHALKLLVSVVKDGLEHGFFDYGVSGEIVNGRKRRLTIKAGKSHQFTIPEEELKN' A
#
# COMPACT_ATOMS: atom_id res chain seq x y z
N ALA A 1 -1.42 -12.31 12.75
CA ALA A 1 -2.31 -12.52 11.62
C ALA A 1 -2.08 -11.45 10.57
N ALA A 2 -2.25 -11.81 9.30
CA ALA A 2 -2.10 -10.85 8.22
C ALA A 2 -3.25 -9.87 8.24
N GLY A 3 -2.96 -8.57 8.19
CA GLY A 3 -3.96 -7.54 8.13
C GLY A 3 -3.87 -6.78 6.82
N GLN A 4 -4.64 -5.72 6.71
CA GLN A 4 -4.63 -4.91 5.49
C GLN A 4 -3.28 -4.26 5.25
N LEU A 5 -2.63 -3.80 6.32
CA LEU A 5 -1.30 -3.20 6.19
C LEU A 5 -0.30 -4.21 5.63
N ASP A 6 -0.34 -5.43 6.12
CA ASP A 6 0.55 -6.47 5.66
C ASP A 6 0.33 -6.76 4.17
N HIS A 7 -0.93 -6.84 3.75
CA HIS A 7 -1.25 -7.04 2.34
C HIS A 7 -0.73 -5.90 1.47
N ALA A 8 -0.92 -4.66 1.95
CA ALA A 8 -0.47 -3.50 1.20
C ALA A 8 1.04 -3.49 1.04
N LEU A 9 1.76 -3.82 2.09
CA LEU A 9 3.22 -3.84 2.03
C LEU A 9 3.73 -4.95 1.13
N LYS A 10 3.08 -6.10 1.13
CA LYS A 10 3.47 -7.19 0.24
C LYS A 10 3.25 -6.82 -1.21
N LEU A 11 2.14 -6.16 -1.51
CA LEU A 11 1.90 -5.69 -2.87
C LEU A 11 2.96 -4.67 -3.27
N LEU A 12 3.27 -3.73 -2.39
CA LEU A 12 4.26 -2.71 -2.69
C LEU A 12 5.62 -3.33 -3.00
N VAL A 13 6.04 -4.28 -2.19
CA VAL A 13 7.31 -4.99 -2.44
C VAL A 13 7.29 -5.66 -3.80
N SER A 14 6.17 -6.32 -4.13
CA SER A 14 6.04 -7.03 -5.39
C SER A 14 6.15 -6.09 -6.58
N VAL A 15 5.44 -4.96 -6.55
CA VAL A 15 5.47 -4.04 -7.69
C VAL A 15 6.82 -3.36 -7.84
N VAL A 16 7.51 -3.11 -6.73
CA VAL A 16 8.85 -2.53 -6.80
C VAL A 16 9.82 -3.52 -7.44
N LYS A 17 9.76 -4.78 -7.03
CA LYS A 17 10.64 -5.80 -7.61
C LYS A 17 10.37 -5.97 -9.10
N ASP A 18 9.10 -6.04 -9.48
CA ASP A 18 8.75 -6.17 -10.89
C ASP A 18 9.26 -4.98 -11.70
N GLY A 19 9.09 -3.78 -11.14
CA GLY A 19 9.57 -2.59 -11.84
C GLY A 19 11.06 -2.59 -12.06
N LEU A 20 11.80 -3.00 -11.05
CA LEU A 20 13.26 -3.06 -11.16
C LEU A 20 13.71 -4.13 -12.14
N GLU A 21 12.98 -5.22 -12.23
CA GLU A 21 13.30 -6.25 -13.22
C GLU A 21 13.07 -5.77 -14.65
N HIS A 22 12.07 -4.90 -14.86
CA HIS A 22 11.82 -4.32 -16.16
C HIS A 22 12.78 -3.19 -16.49
N GLY A 23 13.48 -2.68 -15.50
CA GLY A 23 14.46 -1.65 -15.72
C GLY A 23 14.02 -0.25 -15.32
N PHE A 24 12.72 0.00 -15.28
CA PHE A 24 12.20 1.28 -14.80
C PHE A 24 10.77 1.11 -14.34
N PHE A 25 10.34 2.03 -13.50
CA PHE A 25 8.95 2.08 -13.09
C PHE A 25 8.62 3.48 -12.58
N ASP A 26 7.33 3.78 -12.58
CA ASP A 26 6.83 5.04 -12.07
C ASP A 26 5.56 4.73 -11.28
N TYR A 27 5.67 4.71 -9.97
CA TYR A 27 4.57 4.38 -9.09
C TYR A 27 4.31 5.54 -8.14
N GLY A 28 3.06 5.65 -7.74
CA GLY A 28 2.68 6.62 -6.73
C GLY A 28 2.10 5.90 -5.53
N VAL A 29 2.44 6.40 -4.34
CA VAL A 29 1.86 5.90 -3.10
C VAL A 29 1.35 7.10 -2.33
N SER A 30 0.10 7.05 -1.92
CA SER A 30 -0.47 8.13 -1.12
C SER A 30 -1.26 7.54 0.04
N GLY A 31 -1.26 8.26 1.14
CA GLY A 31 -2.02 7.86 2.30
C GLY A 31 -2.83 9.03 2.81
N GLU A 32 -3.99 8.75 3.35
CA GLU A 32 -4.85 9.79 3.89
C GLU A 32 -5.64 9.26 5.07
N ILE A 33 -6.06 10.18 5.91
CA ILE A 33 -6.92 9.85 7.03
C ILE A 33 -8.35 9.86 6.53
N VAL A 34 -9.00 8.68 6.61
CA VAL A 34 -10.40 8.56 6.23
C VAL A 34 -11.30 9.04 7.37
N ASN A 35 -10.93 8.60 8.59
CA ASN A 35 -11.53 9.08 9.81
C ASN A 35 -10.53 8.84 10.93
N GLY A 36 -10.89 9.12 12.16
CA GLY A 36 -9.93 9.04 13.25
C GLY A 36 -9.34 7.66 13.50
N ARG A 37 -9.94 6.61 12.96
CA ARG A 37 -9.52 5.25 13.23
C ARG A 37 -9.06 4.48 12.01
N LYS A 38 -9.13 5.07 10.83
CA LYS A 38 -8.78 4.38 9.61
C LYS A 38 -7.95 5.25 8.71
N ARG A 39 -7.08 4.61 7.97
CA ARG A 39 -6.24 5.27 6.97
C ARG A 39 -6.49 4.61 5.63
N ARG A 40 -6.47 5.40 4.58
CA ARG A 40 -6.55 4.84 3.23
C ARG A 40 -5.20 4.94 2.59
N LEU A 41 -4.70 3.80 2.13
CA LEU A 41 -3.45 3.74 1.40
C LEU A 41 -3.78 3.43 -0.06
N THR A 42 -3.29 4.25 -0.97
CA THR A 42 -3.50 4.04 -2.40
C THR A 42 -2.15 3.83 -3.06
N ILE A 43 -2.02 2.72 -3.76
CA ILE A 43 -0.81 2.39 -4.51
C ILE A 43 -1.19 2.40 -5.98
N LYS A 44 -0.56 3.28 -6.75
CA LYS A 44 -0.79 3.38 -8.19
C LYS A 44 0.40 2.78 -8.93
N ALA A 45 0.17 1.64 -9.53
CA ALA A 45 1.23 0.91 -10.22
C ALA A 45 0.60 0.30 -11.47
N GLY A 46 0.23 1.16 -12.42
CA GLY A 46 -0.54 0.76 -13.58
C GLY A 46 -2.02 0.72 -13.25
N LYS A 47 -2.38 0.06 -12.18
CA LYS A 47 -3.73 0.05 -11.64
C LYS A 47 -3.70 0.69 -10.27
N SER A 48 -4.84 1.19 -9.83
CA SER A 48 -4.96 1.74 -8.48
C SER A 48 -5.39 0.64 -7.52
N HIS A 49 -4.65 0.49 -6.45
CA HIS A 49 -4.96 -0.45 -5.38
C HIS A 49 -5.20 0.35 -4.11
N GLN A 50 -6.37 0.17 -3.52
CA GLN A 50 -6.72 0.88 -2.30
C GLN A 50 -6.87 -0.09 -1.15
N PHE A 51 -6.33 0.31 -0.01
CA PHE A 51 -6.41 -0.48 1.21
C PHE A 51 -6.91 0.43 2.32
N THR A 52 -7.85 -0.07 3.11
CA THR A 52 -8.29 0.62 4.30
C THR A 52 -7.62 -0.04 5.49
N ILE A 53 -6.77 0.71 6.17
CA ILE A 53 -5.95 0.17 7.24
C ILE A 53 -6.46 0.69 8.57
N PRO A 54 -6.94 -0.20 9.45
CA PRO A 54 -7.37 0.23 10.77
C PRO A 54 -6.20 0.79 11.56
N GLU A 55 -6.48 1.80 12.37
CA GLU A 55 -5.44 2.42 13.19
C GLU A 55 -4.73 1.41 14.08
N GLU A 56 -5.47 0.42 14.57
CA GLU A 56 -4.89 -0.57 15.47
C GLU A 56 -3.81 -1.43 14.83
N GLU A 57 -3.76 -1.51 13.50
CA GLU A 57 -2.68 -2.22 12.81
C GLU A 57 -1.40 -1.40 12.78
N LEU A 58 -1.50 -0.11 13.06
CA LEU A 58 -0.34 0.77 13.08
C LEU A 58 0.30 0.85 14.46
N LYS A 59 -0.34 0.29 15.44
CA LYS A 59 0.17 0.28 16.81
C LYS A 59 0.87 -1.03 17.09
N ASN A 60 1.97 -0.96 17.78
CA ASN A 60 2.72 -2.14 18.20
C ASN A 60 2.36 -2.50 19.64
#